data_42ae0d3ff37ff73c46889cfa1ddfbcbb
#
_entry.id   42ae0d3ff37ff73c46889cfa1ddfbcbb
#
_cell.length_a   1.000
_cell.length_b   1.000
_cell.length_c   1.000
_cell.angle_alpha   90.00
_cell.angle_beta   90.00
_cell.angle_gamma   90.00
#
_symmetry.space_group_name_H-M   'P 1'
#
loop_
_entity.id
_entity.type
_entity.pdbx_description
1 polymer ?
#
loop_
_entity_poly.entity_id
_entity_poly.type
_entity_poly.pdbx_seq_one_letter_code
_entity_poly.pdbx_strand_id
1 'polypeptide(L)'
;MNPVLMRAKALAFGTEEHTEARDLYFVLRCGELTALVGEQDSGRQTLFDGLNGNCAVQRGMILTPEGKIFPLQKKVFAAGSFFTEETSSRVQGVELTERLFLMQPGGCKRLHWNTARRRKWAQELLDQVQLERDVREDVSRLSPMECFQLNLAAALDSGASLMTIQEDFEGFSVADFDQLVPILKKLQQTTGLAILLNTNSLRALEKLADEVFVFRNGTIAKKLRGEKIAPRTILDHLGGAQAASEAPRPQRETLFAIQGLRVRGCSCPIVLHRGEVLHVVDYDVREKQELYRILSGQQLAPGVSLQYEGHLLPQNWSCNPERYPITALDRFGAQGLFPQMSVAQNLIFPALRRLCGPFGLLDKGLERAALQEWDGKDQLNGKNMAQLTQAQAIALQMESWTLVRRKVLILLEPFLHTDNASRSVLQRAFARFREQGGAILVISSSRTSYLGISEQDAAAEQWAPWYDRILDVQEVCRDET
;
A
#
# COMPACT_ATOMS: atom_id res chain seq x y z
N MET A 1 -17.40 -29.39 -3.32
CA MET A 1 -16.00 -28.95 -3.42
C MET A 1 -15.70 -28.64 -4.87
N ASN A 2 -15.21 -27.46 -5.16
CA ASN A 2 -14.85 -27.05 -6.51
C ASN A 2 -13.72 -27.93 -7.09
N PRO A 3 -13.66 -28.15 -8.41
CA PRO A 3 -12.61 -28.94 -9.03
C PRO A 3 -11.23 -28.34 -8.79
N VAL A 4 -10.22 -29.19 -8.73
CA VAL A 4 -8.84 -28.75 -8.52
C VAL A 4 -8.31 -28.14 -9.82
N LEU A 5 -7.80 -26.92 -9.76
CA LEU A 5 -7.09 -26.28 -10.87
C LEU A 5 -5.62 -26.73 -10.91
N MET A 6 -4.95 -26.68 -9.78
CA MET A 6 -3.55 -27.09 -9.65
C MET A 6 -3.19 -27.53 -8.23
N ARG A 7 -2.16 -28.38 -8.13
CA ARG A 7 -1.56 -28.79 -6.86
C ARG A 7 -0.06 -28.52 -6.90
N ALA A 8 0.42 -27.83 -5.87
CA ALA A 8 1.83 -27.63 -5.64
C ALA A 8 2.36 -28.65 -4.62
N LYS A 9 3.51 -29.24 -4.89
CA LYS A 9 4.19 -30.18 -4.00
C LYS A 9 5.66 -29.79 -3.82
N ALA A 10 6.05 -29.54 -2.58
CA ALA A 10 7.40 -29.19 -2.18
C ALA A 10 8.02 -28.06 -3.03
N LEU A 11 7.20 -27.09 -3.45
CA LEU A 11 7.65 -25.96 -4.25
C LEU A 11 8.59 -25.09 -3.44
N ALA A 12 9.68 -24.65 -4.09
CA ALA A 12 10.62 -23.68 -3.56
C ALA A 12 11.01 -22.68 -4.65
N PHE A 13 10.98 -21.40 -4.28
CA PHE A 13 11.35 -20.27 -5.11
C PHE A 13 12.42 -19.42 -4.47
N GLY A 14 13.23 -18.74 -5.26
CA GLY A 14 14.27 -17.84 -4.79
C GLY A 14 15.34 -17.63 -5.86
N THR A 15 16.45 -17.02 -5.45
CA THR A 15 17.65 -16.89 -6.25
C THR A 15 18.55 -18.12 -6.08
N GLU A 16 19.59 -18.26 -6.92
CA GLU A 16 20.56 -19.37 -6.80
C GLU A 16 21.27 -19.40 -5.43
N GLU A 17 21.42 -18.25 -4.80
CA GLU A 17 22.12 -18.10 -3.52
C GLU A 17 21.19 -18.16 -2.31
N HIS A 18 19.88 -17.90 -2.49
CA HIS A 18 18.94 -17.80 -1.38
C HIS A 18 17.53 -18.28 -1.74
N THR A 19 17.02 -19.24 -0.95
CA THR A 19 15.63 -19.74 -1.06
C THR A 19 14.73 -18.94 -0.12
N GLU A 20 13.86 -18.11 -0.68
CA GLU A 20 12.98 -17.22 0.07
C GLU A 20 11.64 -17.87 0.42
N ALA A 21 11.10 -18.69 -0.50
CA ALA A 21 9.87 -19.46 -0.29
C ALA A 21 10.18 -20.96 -0.46
N ARG A 22 9.86 -21.77 0.55
CA ARG A 22 10.30 -23.17 0.63
C ARG A 22 9.21 -24.11 1.14
N ASP A 23 9.30 -25.37 0.71
CA ASP A 23 8.42 -26.46 1.15
C ASP A 23 6.92 -26.13 1.06
N LEU A 24 6.53 -25.49 -0.07
CA LEU A 24 5.18 -25.07 -0.26
C LEU A 24 4.30 -26.22 -0.77
N TYR A 25 3.22 -26.50 -0.04
CA TYR A 25 2.20 -27.47 -0.39
C TYR A 25 0.85 -26.77 -0.39
N PHE A 26 0.22 -26.62 -1.56
CA PHE A 26 -1.11 -26.02 -1.66
C PHE A 26 -1.91 -26.53 -2.86
N VAL A 27 -3.18 -26.21 -2.87
CA VAL A 27 -4.12 -26.55 -3.95
C VAL A 27 -4.90 -25.29 -4.29
N LEU A 28 -4.90 -24.91 -5.55
CA LEU A 28 -5.84 -23.89 -6.06
C LEU A 28 -7.00 -24.60 -6.72
N ARG A 29 -8.22 -24.04 -6.58
CA ARG A 29 -9.46 -24.61 -7.08
C ARG A 29 -10.12 -23.66 -8.07
N CYS A 30 -10.77 -24.25 -9.08
CA CYS A 30 -11.57 -23.48 -10.02
C CYS A 30 -12.68 -22.74 -9.30
N GLY A 31 -12.92 -21.48 -9.66
CA GLY A 31 -13.99 -20.69 -9.09
C GLY A 31 -13.81 -20.32 -7.60
N GLU A 32 -12.60 -20.42 -7.05
CA GLU A 32 -12.28 -19.96 -5.70
C GLU A 32 -11.28 -18.80 -5.73
N LEU A 33 -11.43 -17.85 -4.79
CA LEU A 33 -10.43 -16.82 -4.53
C LEU A 33 -9.55 -17.28 -3.37
N THR A 34 -8.29 -17.54 -3.67
CA THR A 34 -7.24 -17.83 -2.68
C THR A 34 -6.40 -16.59 -2.45
N ALA A 35 -6.29 -16.15 -1.22
CA ALA A 35 -5.51 -14.98 -0.88
C ALA A 35 -4.19 -15.35 -0.18
N LEU A 36 -3.13 -14.59 -0.45
CA LEU A 36 -1.84 -14.68 0.19
C LEU A 36 -1.68 -13.49 1.14
N VAL A 37 -1.36 -13.75 2.40
CA VAL A 37 -1.10 -12.72 3.40
C VAL A 37 0.17 -13.07 4.16
N GLY A 38 0.95 -12.06 4.55
CA GLY A 38 2.19 -12.25 5.28
C GLY A 38 3.00 -10.97 5.35
N GLU A 39 4.01 -10.95 6.19
CA GLU A 39 5.00 -9.88 6.22
C GLU A 39 5.78 -9.83 4.91
N GLN A 40 6.44 -8.71 4.64
CA GLN A 40 7.09 -8.47 3.34
C GLN A 40 8.15 -9.53 3.01
N ASP A 41 8.90 -9.98 4.01
CA ASP A 41 9.96 -11.01 3.86
C ASP A 41 9.45 -12.43 4.17
N SER A 42 8.14 -12.63 4.20
CA SER A 42 7.53 -13.92 4.54
C SER A 42 7.63 -14.97 3.43
N GLY A 43 8.10 -14.62 2.24
CA GLY A 43 8.14 -15.47 1.06
C GLY A 43 6.85 -15.50 0.23
N ARG A 44 5.81 -14.76 0.64
CA ARG A 44 4.53 -14.69 -0.11
C ARG A 44 4.71 -14.02 -1.47
N GLN A 45 5.48 -12.91 -1.52
CA GLN A 45 5.77 -12.21 -2.77
C GLN A 45 6.55 -13.12 -3.72
N THR A 46 7.53 -13.84 -3.21
CA THR A 46 8.34 -14.78 -3.99
C THR A 46 7.51 -15.92 -4.57
N LEU A 47 6.51 -16.44 -3.82
CA LEU A 47 5.54 -17.37 -4.39
C LEU A 47 4.72 -16.73 -5.51
N PHE A 48 4.18 -15.53 -5.29
CA PHE A 48 3.37 -14.80 -6.26
C PHE A 48 4.16 -14.55 -7.55
N ASP A 49 5.38 -14.04 -7.43
CA ASP A 49 6.29 -13.79 -8.56
C ASP A 49 6.74 -15.08 -9.26
N GLY A 50 6.96 -16.13 -8.50
CA GLY A 50 7.29 -17.46 -9.05
C GLY A 50 6.16 -18.05 -9.87
N LEU A 51 4.92 -17.95 -9.41
CA LEU A 51 3.74 -18.39 -10.16
C LEU A 51 3.52 -17.55 -11.42
N ASN A 52 3.88 -16.26 -11.41
CA ASN A 52 3.84 -15.39 -12.59
C ASN A 52 5.05 -15.55 -13.52
N GLY A 53 6.03 -16.39 -13.15
CA GLY A 53 7.23 -16.64 -13.94
C GLY A 53 8.29 -15.53 -13.85
N ASN A 54 8.20 -14.66 -12.83
CA ASN A 54 9.15 -13.59 -12.55
C ASN A 54 10.28 -14.04 -11.62
N CYS A 55 10.09 -15.17 -10.92
CA CYS A 55 11.10 -15.77 -10.04
C CYS A 55 11.36 -17.23 -10.44
N ALA A 56 12.60 -17.67 -10.27
CA ALA A 56 12.99 -19.03 -10.63
C ALA A 56 12.44 -20.07 -9.65
N VAL A 57 11.96 -21.18 -10.18
CA VAL A 57 11.61 -22.36 -9.38
C VAL A 57 12.88 -23.17 -9.14
N GLN A 58 13.24 -23.36 -7.87
CA GLN A 58 14.41 -24.12 -7.47
C GLN A 58 14.12 -25.61 -7.29
N ARG A 59 12.96 -25.94 -6.74
CA ARG A 59 12.57 -27.33 -6.43
C ARG A 59 11.06 -27.49 -6.40
N GLY A 60 10.59 -28.73 -6.53
CA GLY A 60 9.20 -29.12 -6.40
C GLY A 60 8.51 -29.34 -7.72
N MET A 61 7.19 -29.51 -7.68
CA MET A 61 6.38 -29.74 -8.88
C MET A 61 4.98 -29.13 -8.75
N ILE A 62 4.42 -28.77 -9.91
CA ILE A 62 3.03 -28.38 -10.04
C ILE A 62 2.31 -29.42 -10.88
N LEU A 63 1.20 -29.93 -10.35
CA LEU A 63 0.36 -30.95 -10.98
C LEU A 63 -0.97 -30.32 -11.38
N THR A 64 -1.37 -30.50 -12.64
CA THR A 64 -2.73 -30.18 -13.10
C THR A 64 -3.63 -31.39 -12.93
N PRO A 65 -4.98 -31.23 -13.05
CA PRO A 65 -5.93 -32.33 -13.03
C PRO A 65 -5.66 -33.41 -14.11
N GLU A 66 -5.07 -33.01 -15.22
CA GLU A 66 -4.71 -33.90 -16.35
C GLU A 66 -3.39 -34.65 -16.09
N GLY A 67 -2.79 -34.52 -14.91
CA GLY A 67 -1.53 -35.16 -14.55
C GLY A 67 -0.28 -34.57 -15.24
N LYS A 68 -0.41 -33.43 -15.94
CA LYS A 68 0.74 -32.75 -16.53
C LYS A 68 1.61 -32.16 -15.41
N ILE A 69 2.88 -32.54 -15.41
CA ILE A 69 3.90 -31.94 -14.57
C ILE A 69 4.51 -30.79 -15.37
N PHE A 70 4.43 -29.56 -14.85
CA PHE A 70 5.12 -28.44 -15.48
C PHE A 70 6.60 -28.52 -15.15
N PRO A 71 7.48 -28.60 -16.16
CA PRO A 71 8.92 -28.55 -15.92
C PRO A 71 9.28 -27.15 -15.43
N LEU A 72 10.02 -27.12 -14.33
CA LEU A 72 10.34 -25.96 -13.51
C LEU A 72 11.24 -24.90 -14.17
N GLN A 73 11.69 -25.13 -15.42
CA GLN A 73 12.61 -24.25 -16.14
C GLN A 73 11.95 -23.27 -17.12
N LYS A 74 10.64 -23.33 -17.29
CA LYS A 74 9.89 -22.41 -18.15
C LYS A 74 8.71 -21.85 -17.38
N LYS A 75 8.38 -20.56 -17.65
CA LYS A 75 7.22 -19.84 -17.08
C LYS A 75 6.07 -20.80 -16.78
N VAL A 76 5.74 -20.90 -15.50
CA VAL A 76 4.78 -21.90 -14.97
C VAL A 76 3.41 -21.80 -15.66
N PHE A 77 3.07 -20.67 -16.27
CA PHE A 77 1.80 -20.42 -16.92
C PHE A 77 1.94 -19.82 -18.31
N ALA A 78 2.36 -20.63 -19.26
CA ALA A 78 2.41 -20.19 -20.67
C ALA A 78 1.02 -20.18 -21.36
N ALA A 79 0.01 -20.81 -20.77
CA ALA A 79 -1.32 -20.89 -21.38
C ALA A 79 -2.41 -20.93 -20.30
N GLY A 80 -3.01 -19.80 -19.98
CA GLY A 80 -4.21 -19.73 -19.15
C GLY A 80 -4.11 -18.89 -17.86
N SER A 81 -3.01 -18.25 -17.57
CA SER A 81 -2.95 -17.27 -16.48
C SER A 81 -2.88 -15.84 -17.01
N PHE A 82 -3.52 -14.94 -16.31
CA PHE A 82 -3.53 -13.52 -16.58
C PHE A 82 -2.97 -12.79 -15.37
N PHE A 83 -1.92 -12.00 -15.58
CA PHE A 83 -1.31 -11.19 -14.53
C PHE A 83 -1.77 -9.74 -14.63
N THR A 84 -2.15 -9.15 -13.50
CA THR A 84 -2.39 -7.71 -13.40
C THR A 84 -1.46 -7.14 -12.35
N GLU A 85 -0.74 -6.09 -12.71
CA GLU A 85 -0.09 -5.22 -11.74
C GLU A 85 -1.14 -4.37 -11.01
N GLU A 86 -0.71 -3.70 -9.92
CA GLU A 86 -1.57 -2.80 -9.15
C GLU A 86 -2.42 -1.88 -10.04
N THR A 87 -3.67 -1.70 -9.64
CA THR A 87 -4.65 -0.82 -10.30
C THR A 87 -4.25 0.65 -10.34
N SER A 88 -3.16 1.02 -9.65
CA SER A 88 -2.67 2.40 -9.51
C SER A 88 -2.03 3.00 -10.76
N SER A 89 -1.65 2.21 -11.75
CA SER A 89 -1.05 2.71 -12.99
C SER A 89 -2.11 3.30 -13.93
N ARG A 90 -2.63 4.48 -13.59
CA ARG A 90 -3.57 5.22 -14.43
C ARG A 90 -2.82 5.88 -15.58
N VAL A 91 -2.88 5.29 -16.75
CA VAL A 91 -2.34 5.87 -17.97
C VAL A 91 -3.33 6.92 -18.48
N GLN A 92 -2.90 8.18 -18.56
CA GLN A 92 -3.71 9.27 -19.11
C GLN A 92 -3.73 9.21 -20.65
N GLY A 93 -4.86 9.59 -21.25
CA GLY A 93 -4.99 9.67 -22.69
C GLY A 93 -5.26 8.34 -23.39
N VAL A 94 -5.67 7.31 -22.67
CA VAL A 94 -5.98 5.98 -23.22
C VAL A 94 -7.46 5.65 -22.99
N GLU A 95 -8.22 5.38 -24.07
CA GLU A 95 -9.62 4.92 -23.98
C GLU A 95 -9.71 3.52 -23.32
N LEU A 96 -10.84 3.23 -22.67
CA LEU A 96 -11.11 1.89 -22.09
C LEU A 96 -10.99 0.78 -23.14
N THR A 97 -11.48 1.03 -24.37
CA THR A 97 -11.33 0.11 -25.50
C THR A 97 -9.87 -0.22 -25.79
N GLU A 98 -9.02 0.80 -25.81
CA GLU A 98 -7.59 0.64 -26.10
C GLU A 98 -6.87 -0.09 -24.97
N ARG A 99 -7.18 0.25 -23.73
CA ARG A 99 -6.61 -0.42 -22.56
C ARG A 99 -6.92 -1.91 -22.56
N LEU A 100 -8.20 -2.28 -22.74
CA LEU A 100 -8.60 -3.69 -22.86
C LEU A 100 -7.87 -4.40 -23.99
N PHE A 101 -7.72 -3.74 -25.12
CA PHE A 101 -7.03 -4.29 -26.29
C PHE A 101 -5.54 -4.55 -26.02
N LEU A 102 -4.87 -3.62 -25.32
CA LEU A 102 -3.44 -3.72 -24.97
C LEU A 102 -3.16 -4.79 -23.91
N MET A 103 -4.13 -5.07 -23.04
CA MET A 103 -3.98 -6.06 -21.96
C MET A 103 -4.06 -7.52 -22.47
N GLN A 104 -4.37 -7.75 -23.72
CA GLN A 104 -4.55 -9.10 -24.25
C GLN A 104 -3.22 -9.86 -24.45
N PRO A 105 -3.09 -11.07 -23.92
CA PRO A 105 -1.95 -11.92 -24.23
C PRO A 105 -1.95 -12.26 -25.72
N GLY A 106 -0.94 -11.80 -26.44
CA GLY A 106 -0.82 -12.03 -27.89
C GLY A 106 -1.64 -11.07 -28.77
N GLY A 107 -1.85 -9.83 -28.34
CA GLY A 107 -2.66 -8.73 -28.89
C GLY A 107 -2.75 -8.54 -30.43
N CYS A 108 -1.94 -9.25 -31.20
CA CYS A 108 -1.92 -9.16 -32.67
C CYS A 108 -3.14 -9.82 -33.36
N LYS A 109 -3.87 -10.72 -32.71
CA LYS A 109 -4.94 -11.47 -33.37
C LYS A 109 -6.15 -10.61 -33.78
N ARG A 110 -6.36 -9.46 -33.16
CA ARG A 110 -7.50 -8.54 -33.38
C ARG A 110 -7.10 -7.20 -34.02
N LEU A 111 -5.86 -7.05 -34.47
CA LEU A 111 -5.37 -5.82 -35.09
C LEU A 111 -6.18 -5.40 -36.32
N HIS A 112 -6.75 -6.36 -37.03
CA HIS A 112 -7.57 -6.12 -38.23
C HIS A 112 -9.01 -5.65 -37.94
N TRP A 113 -9.42 -5.61 -36.66
CA TRP A 113 -10.76 -5.14 -36.32
C TRP A 113 -10.87 -3.62 -36.50
N ASN A 114 -11.98 -3.18 -37.09
CA ASN A 114 -12.28 -1.76 -37.16
C ASN A 114 -12.72 -1.22 -35.78
N THR A 115 -12.70 0.09 -35.62
CA THR A 115 -13.01 0.75 -34.35
C THR A 115 -14.41 0.40 -33.83
N ALA A 116 -15.41 0.31 -34.70
CA ALA A 116 -16.77 -0.03 -34.27
C ALA A 116 -16.85 -1.44 -33.67
N ARG A 117 -16.18 -2.43 -34.30
CA ARG A 117 -16.12 -3.79 -33.77
C ARG A 117 -15.38 -3.88 -32.46
N ARG A 118 -14.27 -3.13 -32.31
CA ARG A 118 -13.53 -3.08 -31.04
C ARG A 118 -14.35 -2.49 -29.89
N ARG A 119 -15.08 -1.40 -30.17
CA ARG A 119 -15.97 -0.78 -29.17
C ARG A 119 -17.11 -1.68 -28.75
N LYS A 120 -17.75 -2.37 -29.71
CA LYS A 120 -18.81 -3.34 -29.38
C LYS A 120 -18.28 -4.47 -28.50
N TRP A 121 -17.14 -5.05 -28.86
CA TRP A 121 -16.47 -6.08 -28.07
C TRP A 121 -16.11 -5.57 -26.65
N ALA A 122 -15.54 -4.37 -26.52
CA ALA A 122 -15.21 -3.78 -25.25
C ALA A 122 -16.48 -3.58 -24.39
N GLN A 123 -17.59 -3.09 -24.98
CA GLN A 123 -18.84 -2.93 -24.25
C GLN A 123 -19.38 -4.27 -23.72
N GLU A 124 -19.36 -5.33 -24.53
CA GLU A 124 -19.78 -6.66 -24.11
C GLU A 124 -18.96 -7.17 -22.92
N LEU A 125 -17.66 -6.83 -22.84
CA LEU A 125 -16.80 -7.17 -21.69
C LEU A 125 -17.13 -6.34 -20.46
N LEU A 126 -17.34 -5.02 -20.61
CA LEU A 126 -17.73 -4.16 -19.50
C LEU A 126 -19.06 -4.58 -18.88
N ASP A 127 -20.04 -4.97 -19.72
CA ASP A 127 -21.35 -5.47 -19.27
C ASP A 127 -21.21 -6.76 -18.42
N GLN A 128 -20.28 -7.66 -18.76
CA GLN A 128 -20.03 -8.89 -18.00
C GLN A 128 -19.55 -8.60 -16.56
N VAL A 129 -18.77 -7.55 -16.38
CA VAL A 129 -18.24 -7.15 -15.07
C VAL A 129 -19.08 -6.04 -14.42
N GLN A 130 -20.23 -5.69 -15.01
CA GLN A 130 -21.15 -4.66 -14.52
C GLN A 130 -20.49 -3.28 -14.37
N LEU A 131 -19.61 -2.92 -15.30
CA LEU A 131 -18.97 -1.62 -15.36
C LEU A 131 -19.74 -0.68 -16.30
N GLU A 132 -20.56 0.21 -15.71
CA GLU A 132 -21.41 1.15 -16.44
C GLU A 132 -20.63 2.40 -16.87
N ARG A 133 -19.77 2.26 -17.90
CA ARG A 133 -18.96 3.33 -18.47
C ARG A 133 -18.98 3.31 -20.00
N ASP A 134 -18.83 4.48 -20.63
CA ASP A 134 -18.61 4.54 -22.09
C ASP A 134 -17.20 4.03 -22.41
N VAL A 135 -17.10 3.10 -23.34
CA VAL A 135 -15.83 2.49 -23.80
C VAL A 135 -14.85 3.50 -24.38
N ARG A 136 -15.28 4.73 -24.65
CA ARG A 136 -14.45 5.85 -25.13
C ARG A 136 -13.88 6.69 -24.00
N GLU A 137 -14.34 6.49 -22.77
CA GLU A 137 -13.83 7.23 -21.63
C GLU A 137 -12.34 6.94 -21.39
N ASP A 138 -11.65 7.93 -20.85
CA ASP A 138 -10.25 7.82 -20.46
C ASP A 138 -10.13 7.00 -19.17
N VAL A 139 -9.20 6.03 -19.15
CA VAL A 139 -8.91 5.17 -17.99
C VAL A 139 -8.60 6.00 -16.72
N SER A 140 -8.03 7.19 -16.87
CA SER A 140 -7.70 8.06 -15.73
C SER A 140 -8.92 8.56 -14.95
N ARG A 141 -10.13 8.44 -15.51
CA ARG A 141 -11.39 8.84 -14.86
C ARG A 141 -12.00 7.74 -13.99
N LEU A 142 -11.52 6.52 -14.11
CA LEU A 142 -12.02 5.40 -13.35
C LEU A 142 -11.67 5.51 -11.86
N SER A 143 -12.58 5.09 -11.00
CA SER A 143 -12.31 4.82 -9.59
C SER A 143 -11.40 3.57 -9.45
N PRO A 144 -10.78 3.34 -8.28
CA PRO A 144 -10.01 2.12 -8.02
C PRO A 144 -10.83 0.84 -8.28
N MET A 145 -12.08 0.80 -7.83
CA MET A 145 -12.98 -0.34 -8.07
C MET A 145 -13.24 -0.56 -9.56
N GLU A 146 -13.53 0.50 -10.31
CA GLU A 146 -13.77 0.41 -11.75
C GLU A 146 -12.53 -0.05 -12.52
N CYS A 147 -11.33 0.36 -12.08
CA CYS A 147 -10.07 -0.18 -12.62
C CYS A 147 -9.94 -1.68 -12.35
N PHE A 148 -10.33 -2.14 -11.16
CA PHE A 148 -10.34 -3.56 -10.83
C PHE A 148 -11.33 -4.34 -11.71
N GLN A 149 -12.55 -3.81 -11.93
CA GLN A 149 -13.52 -4.41 -12.86
C GLN A 149 -12.98 -4.47 -14.30
N LEU A 150 -12.28 -3.43 -14.76
CA LEU A 150 -11.63 -3.42 -16.08
C LEU A 150 -10.58 -4.53 -16.20
N ASN A 151 -9.79 -4.77 -15.17
CA ASN A 151 -8.83 -5.87 -15.11
C ASN A 151 -9.51 -7.24 -15.12
N LEU A 152 -10.64 -7.39 -14.42
CA LEU A 152 -11.46 -8.61 -14.50
C LEU A 152 -11.97 -8.86 -15.91
N ALA A 153 -12.47 -7.82 -16.60
CA ALA A 153 -12.94 -7.91 -17.99
C ALA A 153 -11.83 -8.40 -18.93
N ALA A 154 -10.62 -7.87 -18.77
CA ALA A 154 -9.47 -8.32 -19.55
C ALA A 154 -9.06 -9.77 -19.28
N ALA A 155 -9.14 -10.21 -18.02
CA ALA A 155 -8.86 -11.60 -17.64
C ALA A 155 -9.88 -12.57 -18.26
N LEU A 156 -11.16 -12.22 -18.25
CA LEU A 156 -12.23 -13.02 -18.89
C LEU A 156 -12.02 -13.17 -20.39
N ASP A 157 -11.70 -12.07 -21.07
CA ASP A 157 -11.47 -12.11 -22.53
C ASP A 157 -10.22 -12.92 -22.91
N SER A 158 -9.23 -12.99 -22.03
CA SER A 158 -8.04 -13.82 -22.25
C SER A 158 -8.33 -15.33 -22.21
N GLY A 159 -9.49 -15.74 -21.67
CA GLY A 159 -9.83 -17.13 -21.40
C GLY A 159 -9.00 -17.76 -20.29
N ALA A 160 -8.49 -16.93 -19.39
CA ALA A 160 -7.66 -17.38 -18.27
C ALA A 160 -8.44 -18.28 -17.31
N SER A 161 -7.82 -19.37 -16.87
CA SER A 161 -8.32 -20.23 -15.81
C SER A 161 -7.87 -19.77 -14.41
N LEU A 162 -6.79 -18.98 -14.33
CA LEU A 162 -6.26 -18.37 -13.12
C LEU A 162 -5.94 -16.90 -13.39
N MET A 163 -6.45 -16.02 -12.55
CA MET A 163 -6.07 -14.61 -12.49
C MET A 163 -5.22 -14.38 -11.23
N THR A 164 -4.06 -13.76 -11.39
CA THR A 164 -3.21 -13.35 -10.26
C THR A 164 -3.29 -11.85 -10.10
N ILE A 165 -3.56 -11.38 -8.89
CA ILE A 165 -3.76 -9.96 -8.59
C ILE A 165 -2.89 -9.58 -7.40
N GLN A 166 -2.16 -8.47 -7.53
CA GLN A 166 -1.53 -7.79 -6.41
C GLN A 166 -2.28 -6.49 -6.16
N GLU A 167 -3.04 -6.42 -5.06
CA GLU A 167 -3.90 -5.29 -4.76
C GLU A 167 -4.14 -5.16 -3.26
N ASP A 168 -3.88 -4.00 -2.71
CA ASP A 168 -4.14 -3.70 -1.30
C ASP A 168 -5.49 -2.99 -1.08
N PHE A 169 -6.28 -2.81 -2.14
CA PHE A 169 -7.63 -2.23 -2.13
C PHE A 169 -7.72 -0.84 -1.53
N GLU A 170 -6.69 -0.04 -1.81
CA GLU A 170 -6.67 1.34 -1.38
C GLU A 170 -7.66 2.19 -2.14
N GLY A 171 -8.36 3.04 -1.40
CA GLY A 171 -9.43 3.86 -1.96
C GLY A 171 -10.71 3.08 -2.25
N PHE A 172 -10.82 1.79 -1.83
CA PHE A 172 -12.08 1.06 -1.84
C PHE A 172 -12.88 1.39 -0.59
N SER A 173 -14.11 1.86 -0.79
CA SER A 173 -15.08 2.05 0.27
C SER A 173 -15.73 0.71 0.68
N VAL A 174 -16.51 0.72 1.76
CA VAL A 174 -17.35 -0.44 2.14
C VAL A 174 -18.31 -0.80 1.03
N ALA A 175 -18.93 0.22 0.42
CA ALA A 175 -19.89 0.05 -0.68
C ALA A 175 -19.25 -0.61 -1.91
N ASP A 176 -17.98 -0.30 -2.20
CA ASP A 176 -17.25 -0.92 -3.31
C ASP A 176 -17.07 -2.43 -3.08
N PHE A 177 -16.76 -2.87 -1.87
CA PHE A 177 -16.69 -4.29 -1.55
C PHE A 177 -18.07 -4.97 -1.65
N ASP A 178 -19.14 -4.31 -1.17
CA ASP A 178 -20.49 -4.85 -1.23
C ASP A 178 -20.99 -5.02 -2.68
N GLN A 179 -20.51 -4.18 -3.59
CA GLN A 179 -20.75 -4.32 -5.03
C GLN A 179 -19.84 -5.36 -5.68
N LEU A 180 -18.55 -5.43 -5.30
CA LEU A 180 -17.57 -6.31 -5.91
C LEU A 180 -17.81 -7.79 -5.59
N VAL A 181 -18.22 -8.11 -4.36
CA VAL A 181 -18.46 -9.50 -3.91
C VAL A 181 -19.44 -10.25 -4.81
N PRO A 182 -20.66 -9.75 -5.12
CA PRO A 182 -21.59 -10.44 -5.99
C PRO A 182 -21.08 -10.58 -7.43
N ILE A 183 -20.35 -9.58 -7.95
CA ILE A 183 -19.75 -9.64 -9.29
C ILE A 183 -18.74 -10.80 -9.35
N LEU A 184 -17.81 -10.85 -8.39
CA LEU A 184 -16.79 -11.90 -8.33
C LEU A 184 -17.42 -13.28 -8.18
N LYS A 185 -18.38 -13.46 -7.28
CA LYS A 185 -19.07 -14.75 -7.08
C LYS A 185 -19.80 -15.22 -8.34
N LYS A 186 -20.47 -14.31 -9.03
CA LYS A 186 -21.14 -14.62 -10.31
C LYS A 186 -20.13 -15.06 -11.36
N LEU A 187 -19.03 -14.32 -11.53
CA LEU A 187 -17.98 -14.67 -12.48
C LEU A 187 -17.33 -16.02 -12.17
N GLN A 188 -16.97 -16.25 -10.91
CA GLN A 188 -16.41 -17.53 -10.48
C GLN A 188 -17.33 -18.71 -10.75
N GLN A 189 -18.63 -18.56 -10.53
CA GLN A 189 -19.63 -19.62 -10.80
C GLN A 189 -19.85 -19.87 -12.29
N THR A 190 -19.84 -18.81 -13.11
CA THR A 190 -20.15 -18.93 -14.54
C THR A 190 -18.95 -19.36 -15.38
N THR A 191 -17.75 -18.90 -15.03
CA THR A 191 -16.54 -19.14 -15.82
C THR A 191 -15.59 -20.15 -15.20
N GLY A 192 -15.71 -20.41 -13.89
CA GLY A 192 -14.77 -21.23 -13.14
C GLY A 192 -13.43 -20.54 -12.91
N LEU A 193 -13.31 -19.22 -13.15
CA LEU A 193 -12.09 -18.46 -12.97
C LEU A 193 -11.60 -18.55 -11.51
N ALA A 194 -10.39 -19.05 -11.31
CA ALA A 194 -9.70 -19.01 -10.04
C ALA A 194 -8.96 -17.68 -9.90
N ILE A 195 -8.92 -17.13 -8.68
CA ILE A 195 -8.22 -15.87 -8.40
C ILE A 195 -7.19 -16.12 -7.31
N LEU A 196 -5.95 -15.72 -7.55
CA LEU A 196 -4.89 -15.67 -6.55
C LEU A 196 -4.61 -14.21 -6.21
N LEU A 197 -4.98 -13.80 -5.01
CA LEU A 197 -4.86 -12.43 -4.54
C LEU A 197 -3.68 -12.30 -3.58
N ASN A 198 -2.74 -11.41 -3.87
CA ASN A 198 -1.67 -11.04 -2.96
C ASN A 198 -1.99 -9.70 -2.32
N THR A 199 -2.34 -9.70 -1.02
CA THR A 199 -2.81 -8.49 -0.32
C THR A 199 -2.48 -8.52 1.17
N ASN A 200 -2.37 -7.33 1.78
CA ASN A 200 -2.35 -7.13 3.22
C ASN A 200 -3.67 -6.54 3.75
N SER A 201 -4.65 -6.28 2.89
CA SER A 201 -5.95 -5.76 3.29
C SER A 201 -6.77 -6.83 4.00
N LEU A 202 -6.86 -6.77 5.33
CA LEU A 202 -7.66 -7.72 6.12
C LEU A 202 -9.13 -7.70 5.73
N ARG A 203 -9.66 -6.53 5.36
CA ARG A 203 -11.03 -6.39 4.83
C ARG A 203 -11.21 -7.17 3.53
N ALA A 204 -10.28 -7.06 2.60
CA ALA A 204 -10.35 -7.82 1.36
C ALA A 204 -10.28 -9.33 1.61
N LEU A 205 -9.44 -9.77 2.54
CA LEU A 205 -9.35 -11.16 2.95
C LEU A 205 -10.67 -11.68 3.51
N GLU A 206 -11.30 -10.94 4.42
CA GLU A 206 -12.58 -11.31 5.03
C GLU A 206 -13.73 -11.35 4.03
N LYS A 207 -13.84 -10.34 3.16
CA LYS A 207 -14.99 -10.17 2.25
C LYS A 207 -14.89 -10.99 0.98
N LEU A 208 -13.69 -11.21 0.45
CA LEU A 208 -13.48 -11.77 -0.87
C LEU A 208 -12.92 -13.20 -0.85
N ALA A 209 -12.10 -13.57 0.15
CA ALA A 209 -11.35 -14.81 0.11
C ALA A 209 -12.18 -16.04 0.52
N ASP A 210 -12.10 -17.11 -0.28
CA ASP A 210 -12.60 -18.44 0.07
C ASP A 210 -11.56 -19.22 0.88
N GLU A 211 -10.26 -18.98 0.61
CA GLU A 211 -9.12 -19.55 1.33
C GLU A 211 -8.02 -18.51 1.49
N VAL A 212 -7.38 -18.47 2.68
CA VAL A 212 -6.26 -17.58 2.97
C VAL A 212 -5.05 -18.41 3.35
N PHE A 213 -3.90 -18.16 2.69
CA PHE A 213 -2.61 -18.72 3.06
C PHE A 213 -1.82 -17.66 3.84
N VAL A 214 -1.59 -17.92 5.12
CA VAL A 214 -0.78 -17.06 5.98
C VAL A 214 0.68 -17.50 5.86
N PHE A 215 1.52 -16.60 5.36
CA PHE A 215 2.95 -16.84 5.16
C PHE A 215 3.77 -16.35 6.35
N ARG A 216 4.77 -17.15 6.73
CA ARG A 216 5.77 -16.79 7.73
C ARG A 216 7.07 -17.53 7.45
N ASN A 217 8.21 -16.82 7.49
CA ASN A 217 9.54 -17.40 7.34
C ASN A 217 9.70 -18.30 6.10
N GLY A 218 9.17 -17.89 4.97
CA GLY A 218 9.26 -18.60 3.68
C GLY A 218 8.31 -19.79 3.52
N THR A 219 7.40 -20.04 4.46
CA THR A 219 6.47 -21.18 4.42
C THR A 219 5.02 -20.76 4.61
N ILE A 220 4.08 -21.62 4.21
CA ILE A 220 2.65 -21.44 4.54
C ILE A 220 2.44 -21.92 5.98
N ALA A 221 2.44 -20.99 6.93
CA ALA A 221 2.26 -21.27 8.35
C ALA A 221 0.84 -21.76 8.67
N LYS A 222 -0.17 -21.21 7.98
CA LYS A 222 -1.58 -21.56 8.18
C LYS A 222 -2.39 -21.41 6.90
N LYS A 223 -3.42 -22.24 6.79
CA LYS A 223 -4.49 -22.12 5.78
C LYS A 223 -5.82 -21.93 6.49
N LEU A 224 -6.52 -20.87 6.16
CA LEU A 224 -7.80 -20.51 6.76
C LEU A 224 -8.89 -20.57 5.70
N ARG A 225 -10.09 -21.06 6.07
CA ARG A 225 -11.27 -21.15 5.19
C ARG A 225 -12.55 -20.78 5.94
N GLY A 226 -13.50 -20.17 5.23
CA GLY A 226 -14.82 -19.83 5.75
C GLY A 226 -14.75 -18.97 7.01
N GLU A 227 -15.50 -19.30 8.05
CA GLU A 227 -15.59 -18.54 9.30
C GLU A 227 -14.25 -18.35 10.04
N LYS A 228 -13.21 -19.10 9.66
CA LYS A 228 -11.86 -18.93 10.22
C LYS A 228 -11.09 -17.77 9.58
N ILE A 229 -11.62 -17.19 8.51
CA ILE A 229 -11.07 -16.00 7.86
C ILE A 229 -11.61 -14.79 8.62
N ALA A 230 -11.09 -14.55 9.83
CA ALA A 230 -11.40 -13.40 10.64
C ALA A 230 -10.13 -12.55 10.85
N PRO A 231 -10.23 -11.22 10.83
CA PRO A 231 -9.07 -10.32 10.98
C PRO A 231 -8.18 -10.67 12.18
N ARG A 232 -8.78 -10.95 13.34
CA ARG A 232 -8.07 -11.36 14.55
C ARG A 232 -7.27 -12.64 14.36
N THR A 233 -7.90 -13.68 13.79
CA THR A 233 -7.23 -14.97 13.54
C THR A 233 -6.03 -14.81 12.62
N ILE A 234 -6.15 -13.97 11.60
CA ILE A 234 -5.06 -13.67 10.67
C ILE A 234 -3.94 -12.94 11.40
N LEU A 235 -4.26 -11.89 12.17
CA LEU A 235 -3.28 -11.10 12.94
C LEU A 235 -2.54 -11.95 13.97
N ASP A 236 -3.23 -12.85 14.71
CA ASP A 236 -2.60 -13.75 15.66
C ASP A 236 -1.54 -14.65 15.00
N HIS A 237 -1.80 -15.10 13.77
CA HIS A 237 -0.84 -15.90 13.01
C HIS A 237 0.28 -15.08 12.36
N LEU A 238 0.09 -13.77 12.14
CA LEU A 238 1.13 -12.86 11.66
C LEU A 238 2.07 -12.35 12.75
N GLY A 239 1.82 -12.67 14.02
CA GLY A 239 2.68 -12.26 15.14
C GLY A 239 2.00 -11.38 16.17
N GLY A 240 0.69 -11.18 16.04
CA GLY A 240 -0.13 -10.34 16.93
C GLY A 240 0.03 -8.84 16.66
N ALA A 241 -0.99 -8.06 16.97
CA ALA A 241 -0.84 -6.62 17.01
C ALA A 241 -0.14 -6.25 18.33
N GLN A 242 1.02 -5.64 18.26
CA GLN A 242 1.66 -5.09 19.46
C GLN A 242 0.81 -3.93 19.96
N ALA A 243 0.47 -3.96 21.26
CA ALA A 243 -0.18 -2.83 21.92
C ALA A 243 0.62 -1.55 21.67
N ALA A 244 -0.07 -0.47 21.33
CA ALA A 244 0.55 0.84 21.23
C ALA A 244 1.29 1.15 22.52
N SER A 245 2.54 1.58 22.45
CA SER A 245 3.30 2.09 23.60
C SER A 245 2.50 3.24 24.21
N GLU A 246 2.49 3.34 25.54
CA GLU A 246 1.91 4.51 26.22
C GLU A 246 2.60 5.77 25.69
N ALA A 247 1.88 6.50 24.86
CA ALA A 247 2.39 7.69 24.24
C ALA A 247 2.26 8.88 25.21
N PRO A 248 3.19 9.83 25.20
CA PRO A 248 3.09 11.03 26.04
C PRO A 248 1.82 11.81 25.70
N ARG A 249 1.17 12.38 26.72
CA ARG A 249 -0.04 13.19 26.51
C ARG A 249 0.31 14.49 25.78
N PRO A 250 -0.52 14.92 24.82
CA PRO A 250 -0.28 16.17 24.09
C PRO A 250 -0.32 17.38 25.05
N GLN A 251 0.53 18.36 24.76
CA GLN A 251 0.57 19.63 25.48
C GLN A 251 -0.48 20.57 24.86
N ARG A 252 -0.95 21.57 25.64
CA ARG A 252 -1.94 22.55 25.13
C ARG A 252 -1.35 23.63 24.20
N GLU A 253 -0.05 23.64 24.00
CA GLU A 253 0.63 24.63 23.16
C GLU A 253 0.41 24.32 21.67
N THR A 254 -0.15 25.28 20.94
CA THR A 254 -0.36 25.16 19.49
C THR A 254 0.97 25.29 18.77
N LEU A 255 1.35 24.24 18.04
CA LEU A 255 2.60 24.20 17.27
C LEU A 255 2.37 24.56 15.80
N PHE A 256 1.28 24.07 15.20
CA PHE A 256 0.96 24.32 13.81
C PHE A 256 -0.55 24.52 13.66
N ALA A 257 -0.96 25.48 12.84
CA ALA A 257 -2.36 25.75 12.61
C ALA A 257 -2.63 26.15 11.17
N ILE A 258 -3.82 25.81 10.70
CA ILE A 258 -4.32 26.16 9.36
C ILE A 258 -5.66 26.83 9.54
N GLN A 259 -5.79 28.01 8.95
CA GLN A 259 -7.03 28.80 8.94
C GLN A 259 -7.50 29.02 7.51
N GLY A 260 -8.81 29.12 7.33
CA GLY A 260 -9.43 29.38 6.04
C GLY A 260 -9.47 28.19 5.09
N LEU A 261 -9.03 26.99 5.55
CA LEU A 261 -9.12 25.76 4.75
C LEU A 261 -10.59 25.38 4.57
N ARG A 262 -10.97 25.10 3.33
CA ARG A 262 -12.28 24.56 2.98
C ARG A 262 -12.09 23.26 2.21
N VAL A 263 -12.76 22.22 2.66
CA VAL A 263 -12.84 20.93 1.98
C VAL A 263 -14.30 20.69 1.64
N ARG A 264 -14.63 20.42 0.38
CA ARG A 264 -16.01 20.30 -0.11
C ARG A 264 -16.92 21.50 0.22
N GLY A 265 -16.33 22.70 0.32
CA GLY A 265 -17.04 23.91 0.68
C GLY A 265 -17.23 24.12 2.18
N CYS A 266 -16.98 23.12 3.03
CA CYS A 266 -17.07 23.18 4.49
C CYS A 266 -15.78 23.72 5.09
N SER A 267 -15.89 24.48 6.19
CA SER A 267 -14.74 25.00 6.90
C SER A 267 -14.05 23.88 7.69
N CYS A 268 -12.76 23.68 7.46
CA CYS A 268 -11.98 22.61 8.08
C CYS A 268 -10.73 23.18 8.78
N PRO A 269 -10.88 23.86 9.94
CA PRO A 269 -9.73 24.39 10.66
C PRO A 269 -8.92 23.25 11.27
N ILE A 270 -7.63 23.23 11.00
CA ILE A 270 -6.70 22.24 11.54
C ILE A 270 -5.77 22.94 12.54
N VAL A 271 -5.76 22.45 13.77
CA VAL A 271 -4.85 22.91 14.82
C VAL A 271 -4.12 21.69 15.37
N LEU A 272 -2.80 21.74 15.40
CA LEU A 272 -1.93 20.68 15.88
C LEU A 272 -1.13 21.16 17.08
N HIS A 273 -1.24 20.43 18.18
CA HIS A 273 -0.57 20.76 19.43
C HIS A 273 0.76 20.03 19.58
N ARG A 274 1.64 20.55 20.43
CA ARG A 274 2.93 19.91 20.70
C ARG A 274 2.76 18.51 21.31
N GLY A 275 3.44 17.52 20.74
CA GLY A 275 3.34 16.11 21.14
C GLY A 275 2.04 15.43 20.69
N GLU A 276 1.22 16.10 19.86
CA GLU A 276 -0.04 15.55 19.35
C GLU A 276 0.16 14.76 18.06
N VAL A 277 -0.60 13.68 17.91
CA VAL A 277 -0.88 13.04 16.64
C VAL A 277 -2.31 13.34 16.25
N LEU A 278 -2.49 14.12 15.20
CA LEU A 278 -3.78 14.39 14.58
C LEU A 278 -3.95 13.53 13.33
N HIS A 279 -5.01 12.74 13.30
CA HIS A 279 -5.36 11.92 12.17
C HIS A 279 -6.51 12.57 11.39
N VAL A 280 -6.24 12.99 10.16
CA VAL A 280 -7.22 13.53 9.21
C VAL A 280 -7.63 12.42 8.25
N VAL A 281 -8.93 12.11 8.21
CA VAL A 281 -9.47 11.06 7.34
C VAL A 281 -10.27 11.70 6.22
N ASP A 282 -9.88 11.41 4.99
CA ASP A 282 -10.63 11.75 3.79
C ASP A 282 -10.64 10.56 2.83
N TYR A 283 -11.84 10.10 2.52
CA TYR A 283 -12.08 8.93 1.67
C TYR A 283 -11.92 9.24 0.18
N ASP A 284 -11.89 10.52 -0.23
CA ASP A 284 -11.64 10.91 -1.60
C ASP A 284 -10.15 11.09 -1.89
N VAL A 285 -9.65 10.32 -2.85
CA VAL A 285 -8.21 10.31 -3.20
C VAL A 285 -7.74 11.66 -3.74
N ARG A 286 -8.59 12.38 -4.51
CA ARG A 286 -8.19 13.66 -5.12
C ARG A 286 -8.15 14.77 -4.08
N GLU A 287 -9.18 14.85 -3.25
CA GLU A 287 -9.27 15.85 -2.18
C GLU A 287 -8.16 15.67 -1.15
N LYS A 288 -7.89 14.43 -0.76
CA LYS A 288 -6.79 14.08 0.12
C LYS A 288 -5.42 14.50 -0.43
N GLN A 289 -5.17 14.29 -1.72
CA GLN A 289 -3.95 14.74 -2.37
C GLN A 289 -3.86 16.26 -2.46
N GLU A 290 -4.98 16.92 -2.74
CA GLU A 290 -5.04 18.38 -2.75
C GLU A 290 -4.77 18.96 -1.36
N LEU A 291 -5.42 18.41 -0.33
CA LEU A 291 -5.16 18.75 1.07
C LEU A 291 -3.67 18.62 1.40
N TYR A 292 -3.06 17.48 1.08
CA TYR A 292 -1.64 17.26 1.30
C TYR A 292 -0.76 18.30 0.58
N ARG A 293 -1.07 18.66 -0.67
CA ARG A 293 -0.30 19.67 -1.43
C ARG A 293 -0.39 21.05 -0.79
N ILE A 294 -1.55 21.44 -0.28
CA ILE A 294 -1.75 22.69 0.45
C ILE A 294 -0.92 22.68 1.74
N LEU A 295 -1.03 21.61 2.53
CA LEU A 295 -0.36 21.46 3.81
C LEU A 295 1.15 21.32 3.71
N SER A 296 1.66 20.76 2.61
CA SER A 296 3.09 20.65 2.32
C SER A 296 3.70 21.92 1.72
N GLY A 297 2.88 22.93 1.41
CA GLY A 297 3.31 24.15 0.75
C GLY A 297 3.64 23.98 -0.74
N GLN A 298 3.19 22.89 -1.35
CA GLN A 298 3.37 22.65 -2.79
C GLN A 298 2.32 23.38 -3.64
N GLN A 299 1.16 23.66 -3.04
CA GLN A 299 0.05 24.36 -3.68
C GLN A 299 -0.44 25.50 -2.79
N LEU A 300 -0.65 26.66 -3.39
CA LEU A 300 -1.28 27.79 -2.72
C LEU A 300 -2.80 27.70 -2.84
N ALA A 301 -3.50 27.86 -1.74
CA ALA A 301 -4.96 27.93 -1.73
C ALA A 301 -5.39 29.35 -1.33
N PRO A 302 -6.21 30.04 -2.14
CA PRO A 302 -6.70 31.40 -1.80
C PRO A 302 -7.45 31.39 -0.46
N GLY A 303 -7.09 32.34 0.42
CA GLY A 303 -7.73 32.48 1.73
C GLY A 303 -7.23 31.51 2.81
N VAL A 304 -6.32 30.58 2.47
CA VAL A 304 -5.69 29.67 3.45
C VAL A 304 -4.42 30.29 3.99
N SER A 305 -4.28 30.29 5.31
CA SER A 305 -3.09 30.72 6.01
C SER A 305 -2.54 29.60 6.90
N LEU A 306 -1.23 29.39 6.83
CA LEU A 306 -0.50 28.41 7.64
C LEU A 306 0.26 29.15 8.73
N GLN A 307 0.25 28.64 9.94
CA GLN A 307 0.94 29.23 11.09
C GLN A 307 1.82 28.18 11.77
N TYR A 308 3.00 28.59 12.17
CA TYR A 308 3.91 27.80 13.00
C TYR A 308 4.30 28.61 14.25
N GLU A 309 4.07 28.06 15.44
CA GLU A 309 4.25 28.74 16.75
C GLU A 309 3.62 30.16 16.79
N GLY A 310 2.41 30.28 16.25
CA GLY A 310 1.65 31.53 16.19
C GLY A 310 2.10 32.52 15.11
N HIS A 311 3.16 32.23 14.36
CA HIS A 311 3.65 33.09 13.28
C HIS A 311 3.16 32.60 11.91
N LEU A 312 2.68 33.52 11.08
CA LEU A 312 2.30 33.23 9.70
C LEU A 312 3.49 32.72 8.90
N LEU A 313 3.30 31.60 8.21
CA LEU A 313 4.29 31.07 7.30
C LEU A 313 4.23 31.83 5.95
N PRO A 314 5.38 32.22 5.39
CA PRO A 314 5.43 32.80 4.06
C PRO A 314 5.10 31.74 3.01
N GLN A 315 4.66 32.15 1.81
CA GLN A 315 4.25 31.26 0.74
C GLN A 315 5.33 30.25 0.32
N ASN A 316 6.60 30.61 0.51
CA ASN A 316 7.77 29.78 0.18
C ASN A 316 8.42 29.13 1.40
N TRP A 317 7.67 28.92 2.49
CA TRP A 317 8.20 28.36 3.73
C TRP A 317 8.88 27.00 3.54
N SER A 318 8.33 26.16 2.66
CA SER A 318 8.86 24.83 2.36
C SER A 318 10.27 24.85 1.75
N CYS A 319 10.65 25.95 1.12
CA CYS A 319 12.01 26.16 0.60
C CYS A 319 13.06 26.47 1.70
N ASN A 320 12.62 26.80 2.93
CA ASN A 320 13.48 27.15 4.05
C ASN A 320 13.30 26.19 5.24
N PRO A 321 13.67 24.92 5.07
CA PRO A 321 13.43 23.89 6.08
C PRO A 321 14.22 24.08 7.39
N GLU A 322 15.23 24.92 7.40
CA GLU A 322 15.99 25.25 8.62
C GLU A 322 15.26 26.24 9.51
N ARG A 323 14.59 27.22 8.90
CA ARG A 323 13.81 28.21 9.62
C ARG A 323 12.46 27.68 10.07
N TYR A 324 11.86 26.79 9.25
CA TYR A 324 10.57 26.18 9.52
C TYR A 324 10.74 24.67 9.62
N PRO A 325 10.81 24.12 10.84
CA PRO A 325 11.12 22.70 11.06
C PRO A 325 9.90 21.79 10.79
N ILE A 326 9.29 21.97 9.62
CA ILE A 326 8.14 21.21 9.12
C ILE A 326 8.62 20.34 7.97
N THR A 327 8.14 19.11 7.90
CA THR A 327 8.41 18.19 6.80
C THR A 327 7.13 17.48 6.40
N ALA A 328 6.89 17.41 5.10
CA ALA A 328 5.81 16.65 4.51
C ALA A 328 6.36 15.44 3.74
N LEU A 329 5.76 14.27 3.92
CA LEU A 329 6.17 13.01 3.32
C LEU A 329 4.96 12.29 2.70
N ASP A 330 5.11 11.85 1.46
CA ASP A 330 4.15 11.05 0.69
C ASP A 330 4.70 9.69 0.26
N ARG A 331 5.95 9.39 0.63
CA ARG A 331 6.62 8.13 0.31
C ARG A 331 7.34 7.59 1.53
N PHE A 332 7.10 6.32 1.84
CA PHE A 332 7.62 5.67 3.04
C PHE A 332 8.45 4.42 2.70
N GLY A 333 9.34 4.08 3.61
CA GLY A 333 10.23 2.94 3.46
C GLY A 333 11.15 3.06 2.25
N ALA A 334 11.31 1.99 1.49
CA ALA A 334 12.21 1.94 0.34
C ALA A 334 11.90 3.00 -0.74
N GLN A 335 10.62 3.36 -0.91
CA GLN A 335 10.19 4.39 -1.87
C GLN A 335 10.60 5.82 -1.46
N GLY A 336 10.83 6.06 -0.18
CA GLY A 336 11.25 7.36 0.37
C GLY A 336 12.77 7.52 0.50
N LEU A 337 13.56 6.54 0.04
CA LEU A 337 15.01 6.50 0.13
C LEU A 337 15.66 6.44 -1.26
N PHE A 338 16.92 6.81 -1.35
CA PHE A 338 17.69 6.81 -2.59
C PHE A 338 18.43 5.48 -2.76
N PRO A 339 18.04 4.60 -3.70
CA PRO A 339 18.59 3.25 -3.81
C PRO A 339 20.07 3.24 -4.21
N GLN A 340 20.58 4.28 -4.88
CA GLN A 340 21.97 4.41 -5.29
C GLN A 340 22.89 4.91 -4.17
N MET A 341 22.33 5.41 -3.07
CA MET A 341 23.10 5.89 -1.92
C MET A 341 23.28 4.76 -0.90
N SER A 342 24.36 4.83 -0.12
CA SER A 342 24.54 3.93 1.02
C SER A 342 23.50 4.21 2.12
N VAL A 343 23.35 3.29 3.07
CA VAL A 343 22.50 3.48 4.25
C VAL A 343 22.91 4.74 5.02
N ALA A 344 24.21 4.93 5.26
CA ALA A 344 24.75 6.11 5.92
C ALA A 344 24.44 7.41 5.17
N GLN A 345 24.58 7.42 3.84
CA GLN A 345 24.25 8.58 3.03
C GLN A 345 22.76 8.91 3.07
N ASN A 346 21.88 7.92 3.02
CA ASN A 346 20.44 8.12 3.17
C ASN A 346 20.09 8.71 4.55
N LEU A 347 20.73 8.23 5.63
CA LEU A 347 20.51 8.73 6.97
C LEU A 347 20.84 10.22 7.09
N ILE A 348 22.00 10.64 6.57
CA ILE A 348 22.46 12.03 6.71
C ILE A 348 21.93 12.98 5.63
N PHE A 349 21.33 12.45 4.54
CA PHE A 349 20.90 13.26 3.40
C PHE A 349 20.04 14.47 3.77
N PRO A 350 18.99 14.35 4.62
CA PRO A 350 18.18 15.49 5.01
C PRO A 350 18.95 16.51 5.87
N ALA A 351 20.06 16.11 6.50
CA ALA A 351 20.89 16.93 7.36
C ALA A 351 22.10 17.57 6.64
N LEU A 352 22.30 17.28 5.35
CA LEU A 352 23.50 17.69 4.60
C LEU A 352 23.83 19.18 4.77
N ARG A 353 22.83 20.07 4.69
CA ARG A 353 23.07 21.53 4.89
C ARG A 353 23.68 21.87 6.23
N ARG A 354 23.35 21.10 7.29
CA ARG A 354 23.91 21.29 8.64
C ARG A 354 25.27 20.64 8.79
N LEU A 355 25.53 19.59 8.02
CA LEU A 355 26.79 18.85 8.04
C LEU A 355 27.86 19.42 7.09
N CYS A 356 27.46 20.36 6.23
CA CYS A 356 28.37 21.01 5.30
C CYS A 356 28.92 22.31 5.88
N GLY A 357 30.21 22.52 5.69
CA GLY A 357 30.91 23.78 6.04
C GLY A 357 30.58 24.91 5.04
N PRO A 358 31.25 26.09 5.21
CA PRO A 358 30.96 27.33 4.47
C PRO A 358 31.03 27.19 2.93
N PHE A 359 31.79 26.24 2.44
CA PHE A 359 31.97 25.98 0.98
C PHE A 359 31.13 24.80 0.46
N GLY A 360 30.15 24.34 1.23
CA GLY A 360 29.35 23.19 0.84
C GLY A 360 30.08 21.85 0.94
N LEU A 361 31.26 21.81 1.53
CA LEU A 361 31.99 20.57 1.76
C LEU A 361 31.48 19.88 3.01
N LEU A 362 31.25 18.57 2.91
CA LEU A 362 30.81 17.75 4.03
C LEU A 362 31.88 17.69 5.12
N ASP A 363 31.51 18.08 6.35
CA ASP A 363 32.36 17.92 7.52
C ASP A 363 32.36 16.47 7.99
N LYS A 364 33.47 15.78 7.74
CA LYS A 364 33.63 14.36 8.10
C LYS A 364 33.59 14.11 9.62
N GLY A 365 33.85 15.11 10.44
CA GLY A 365 33.72 15.01 11.89
C GLY A 365 32.27 14.98 12.33
N LEU A 366 31.46 15.92 11.80
CA LEU A 366 30.01 15.97 12.03
C LEU A 366 29.29 14.75 11.42
N GLU A 367 29.69 14.33 10.23
CA GLU A 367 29.18 13.09 9.61
C GLU A 367 29.39 11.87 10.52
N ARG A 368 30.61 11.68 11.02
CA ARG A 368 30.92 10.56 11.93
C ARG A 368 30.13 10.66 13.23
N ALA A 369 29.99 11.86 13.80
CA ALA A 369 29.22 12.04 15.02
C ALA A 369 27.76 11.67 14.81
N ALA A 370 27.13 12.13 13.72
CA ALA A 370 25.76 11.78 13.37
C ALA A 370 25.56 10.26 13.19
N LEU A 371 26.52 9.60 12.55
CA LEU A 371 26.47 8.14 12.35
C LEU A 371 26.77 7.36 13.65
N GLN A 372 27.54 7.92 14.60
CA GLN A 372 27.82 7.28 15.89
C GLN A 372 26.61 7.32 16.85
N GLU A 373 25.81 8.37 16.80
CA GLU A 373 24.61 8.52 17.62
C GLU A 373 23.45 7.62 17.15
N TRP A 374 23.58 7.02 15.97
CA TRP A 374 22.51 6.19 15.43
C TRP A 374 22.49 4.79 16.04
N ASP A 375 21.38 4.43 16.69
CA ASP A 375 21.20 3.12 17.36
C ASP A 375 21.15 1.94 16.39
N GLY A 376 20.78 2.17 15.13
CA GLY A 376 20.66 1.13 14.09
C GLY A 376 21.95 0.72 13.39
N LYS A 377 23.08 1.36 13.69
CA LYS A 377 24.37 1.20 12.97
C LYS A 377 24.84 -0.25 12.88
N ASP A 378 24.72 -1.01 13.98
CA ASP A 378 25.23 -2.39 14.05
C ASP A 378 24.40 -3.37 13.24
N GLN A 379 23.10 -3.09 13.07
CA GLN A 379 22.16 -3.93 12.30
C GLN A 379 22.23 -3.70 10.80
N LEU A 380 22.61 -2.48 10.38
CA LEU A 380 22.56 -2.05 8.99
C LEU A 380 23.96 -1.76 8.39
N ASN A 381 25.01 -1.89 9.20
CA ASN A 381 26.38 -1.66 8.75
C ASN A 381 26.77 -2.68 7.68
N GLY A 382 27.20 -2.19 6.52
CA GLY A 382 27.58 -3.04 5.37
C GLY A 382 26.43 -3.56 4.51
N LYS A 383 25.15 -3.26 4.84
CA LYS A 383 24.03 -3.59 3.96
C LYS A 383 23.89 -2.58 2.83
N ASN A 384 23.52 -3.10 1.65
CA ASN A 384 23.06 -2.27 0.55
C ASN A 384 21.58 -1.93 0.74
N MET A 385 21.12 -0.82 0.15
CA MET A 385 19.71 -0.41 0.21
C MET A 385 18.73 -1.50 -0.26
N ALA A 386 19.10 -2.28 -1.26
CA ALA A 386 18.31 -3.41 -1.77
C ALA A 386 18.14 -4.57 -0.78
N GLN A 387 18.96 -4.62 0.28
CA GLN A 387 18.93 -5.67 1.32
C GLN A 387 18.15 -5.25 2.56
N LEU A 388 17.62 -4.02 2.58
CA LEU A 388 16.80 -3.54 3.69
C LEU A 388 15.38 -4.08 3.57
N THR A 389 14.84 -4.57 4.70
CA THR A 389 13.41 -4.82 4.81
C THR A 389 12.64 -3.50 4.82
N GLN A 390 11.35 -3.54 4.51
CA GLN A 390 10.51 -2.33 4.55
C GLN A 390 10.53 -1.68 5.95
N ALA A 391 10.45 -2.49 7.00
CA ALA A 391 10.55 -2.03 8.38
C ALA A 391 11.89 -1.30 8.67
N GLN A 392 13.01 -1.85 8.18
CA GLN A 392 14.33 -1.22 8.31
C GLN A 392 14.43 0.08 7.51
N ALA A 393 13.85 0.12 6.31
CA ALA A 393 13.81 1.32 5.49
C ALA A 393 12.98 2.44 6.13
N ILE A 394 11.82 2.11 6.72
CA ILE A 394 11.00 3.05 7.49
C ILE A 394 11.77 3.57 8.72
N ALA A 395 12.41 2.67 9.48
CA ALA A 395 13.21 3.07 10.64
C ALA A 395 14.33 4.05 10.25
N LEU A 396 15.07 3.75 9.19
CA LEU A 396 16.12 4.62 8.64
C LEU A 396 15.58 5.99 8.23
N GLN A 397 14.46 6.02 7.54
CA GLN A 397 13.82 7.25 7.09
C GLN A 397 13.37 8.11 8.28
N MET A 398 12.73 7.52 9.29
CA MET A 398 12.28 8.26 10.47
C MET A 398 13.46 8.81 11.30
N GLU A 399 14.53 8.03 11.47
CA GLU A 399 15.75 8.49 12.13
C GLU A 399 16.40 9.65 11.40
N SER A 400 16.43 9.63 10.07
CA SER A 400 16.99 10.74 9.28
C SER A 400 16.27 12.07 9.55
N TRP A 401 14.96 12.06 9.77
CA TRP A 401 14.18 13.25 10.14
C TRP A 401 14.36 13.67 11.58
N THR A 402 14.63 12.74 12.48
CA THR A 402 15.00 13.00 13.88
C THR A 402 16.34 13.76 13.97
N LEU A 403 17.35 13.35 13.21
CA LEU A 403 18.64 14.04 13.10
C LEU A 403 18.50 15.51 12.67
N VAL A 404 17.56 15.83 11.82
CA VAL A 404 17.30 17.21 11.36
C VAL A 404 16.52 18.04 12.38
N ARG A 405 16.09 17.43 13.49
CA ARG A 405 15.31 18.08 14.57
C ARG A 405 14.02 18.73 14.05
N ARG A 406 13.28 18.02 13.19
CA ARG A 406 11.96 18.46 12.77
C ARG A 406 11.01 18.54 13.95
N LYS A 407 10.01 19.43 13.85
CA LYS A 407 9.00 19.62 14.90
C LYS A 407 7.60 19.27 14.42
N VAL A 408 7.34 19.35 13.14
CA VAL A 408 6.06 18.97 12.54
C VAL A 408 6.31 17.99 11.39
N LEU A 409 5.64 16.85 11.42
CA LEU A 409 5.57 15.89 10.31
C LEU A 409 4.16 15.87 9.74
N ILE A 410 4.04 16.05 8.45
CA ILE A 410 2.79 15.92 7.68
C ILE A 410 2.95 14.69 6.80
N LEU A 411 2.17 13.65 7.07
CA LEU A 411 2.35 12.33 6.49
C LEU A 411 1.10 11.95 5.68
N LEU A 412 1.29 11.63 4.41
CA LEU A 412 0.23 11.12 3.55
C LEU A 412 0.33 9.60 3.48
N GLU A 413 -0.71 8.91 3.93
CA GLU A 413 -0.84 7.45 3.89
C GLU A 413 0.39 6.69 4.43
N PRO A 414 0.87 6.98 5.66
CA PRO A 414 2.11 6.37 6.15
C PRO A 414 2.01 4.87 6.38
N PHE A 415 0.80 4.34 6.51
CA PHE A 415 0.55 2.90 6.72
C PHE A 415 0.25 2.13 5.44
N LEU A 416 0.29 2.84 4.31
CA LEU A 416 0.08 2.29 3.00
C LEU A 416 1.14 1.22 2.69
N HIS A 417 0.72 0.07 2.11
CA HIS A 417 1.62 -1.05 1.78
C HIS A 417 2.52 -1.52 2.94
N THR A 418 2.13 -1.23 4.20
CA THR A 418 2.90 -1.66 5.37
C THR A 418 2.39 -2.98 5.94
N ASP A 419 3.31 -3.88 6.28
CA ASP A 419 3.04 -5.06 7.08
C ASP A 419 3.01 -4.76 8.59
N ASN A 420 2.68 -5.73 9.43
CA ASN A 420 2.61 -5.54 10.87
C ASN A 420 3.95 -5.10 11.49
N ALA A 421 5.07 -5.65 11.02
CA ALA A 421 6.40 -5.29 11.50
C ALA A 421 6.69 -3.82 11.19
N SER A 422 6.44 -3.38 9.96
CA SER A 422 6.60 -2.00 9.51
C SER A 422 5.68 -1.03 10.26
N ARG A 423 4.41 -1.41 10.49
CA ARG A 423 3.46 -0.62 11.31
C ARG A 423 3.96 -0.42 12.72
N SER A 424 4.45 -1.48 13.36
CA SER A 424 5.00 -1.43 14.72
C SER A 424 6.25 -0.53 14.79
N VAL A 425 7.10 -0.56 13.77
CA VAL A 425 8.28 0.32 13.68
C VAL A 425 7.83 1.77 13.54
N LEU A 426 6.87 2.05 12.67
CA LEU A 426 6.36 3.40 12.43
C LEU A 426 5.69 3.99 13.69
N GLN A 427 4.87 3.20 14.40
CA GLN A 427 4.25 3.62 15.65
C GLN A 427 5.27 3.96 16.74
N ARG A 428 6.34 3.14 16.89
CA ARG A 428 7.44 3.43 17.82
C ARG A 428 8.19 4.70 17.43
N ALA A 429 8.41 4.92 16.14
CA ALA A 429 9.05 6.12 15.65
C ALA A 429 8.18 7.37 15.93
N PHE A 430 6.86 7.27 15.80
CA PHE A 430 5.93 8.34 16.17
C PHE A 430 6.00 8.63 17.66
N ALA A 431 6.02 7.63 18.54
CA ALA A 431 6.13 7.81 19.98
C ALA A 431 7.43 8.57 20.34
N ARG A 432 8.58 8.13 19.81
CA ARG A 432 9.87 8.81 20.01
C ARG A 432 9.86 10.27 19.51
N PHE A 433 9.27 10.52 18.34
CA PHE A 433 9.19 11.88 17.80
C PHE A 433 8.35 12.81 18.69
N ARG A 434 7.26 12.29 19.27
CA ARG A 434 6.39 13.00 20.23
C ARG A 434 7.12 13.31 21.54
N GLU A 435 7.88 12.36 22.08
CA GLU A 435 8.71 12.52 23.28
C GLU A 435 9.70 13.69 23.14
N GLN A 436 10.19 13.95 21.92
CA GLN A 436 11.05 15.08 21.60
C GLN A 436 10.28 16.40 21.38
N GLY A 437 8.98 16.42 21.69
CA GLY A 437 8.10 17.56 21.54
C GLY A 437 7.69 17.86 20.08
N GLY A 438 7.82 16.89 19.20
CA GLY A 438 7.30 16.96 17.83
C GLY A 438 5.81 16.67 17.76
N ALA A 439 5.16 17.11 16.69
CA ALA A 439 3.75 16.85 16.42
C ALA A 439 3.57 16.26 15.01
N ILE A 440 2.59 15.38 14.85
CA ILE A 440 2.38 14.61 13.63
C ILE A 440 0.95 14.80 13.13
N LEU A 441 0.83 15.18 11.87
CA LEU A 441 -0.44 15.21 11.15
C LEU A 441 -0.42 14.09 10.12
N VAL A 442 -1.33 13.15 10.26
CA VAL A 442 -1.49 12.04 9.32
C VAL A 442 -2.75 12.25 8.50
N ILE A 443 -2.65 12.10 7.20
CA ILE A 443 -3.76 12.13 6.26
C ILE A 443 -3.91 10.73 5.67
N SER A 444 -5.09 10.13 5.78
CA SER A 444 -5.34 8.79 5.26
C SER A 444 -6.77 8.58 4.76
N SER A 445 -7.00 7.47 4.07
CA SER A 445 -8.29 7.08 3.51
C SER A 445 -9.21 6.36 4.50
N SER A 446 -8.75 6.01 5.70
CA SER A 446 -9.54 5.23 6.66
C SER A 446 -9.09 5.50 8.09
N ARG A 447 -10.05 5.50 9.03
CA ARG A 447 -9.77 5.60 10.48
C ARG A 447 -8.89 4.48 11.01
N THR A 448 -8.94 3.32 10.37
CA THR A 448 -8.28 2.09 10.80
C THR A 448 -7.17 1.64 9.84
N SER A 449 -6.71 2.52 8.93
CA SER A 449 -5.65 2.19 7.98
C SER A 449 -4.40 1.58 8.64
N TYR A 450 -4.07 2.02 9.85
CA TYR A 450 -2.93 1.55 10.64
C TYR A 450 -3.10 0.11 11.18
N LEU A 451 -4.34 -0.37 11.33
CA LEU A 451 -4.64 -1.74 11.77
C LEU A 451 -4.78 -2.70 10.59
N GLY A 452 -5.19 -2.19 9.44
CA GLY A 452 -5.56 -3.00 8.26
C GLY A 452 -6.86 -3.78 8.45
N ILE A 453 -7.70 -3.39 9.44
CA ILE A 453 -9.02 -3.97 9.74
C ILE A 453 -10.14 -2.97 9.46
N SER A 454 -11.39 -3.43 9.46
CA SER A 454 -12.55 -2.55 9.32
C SER A 454 -12.78 -1.70 10.58
N GLU A 455 -13.50 -0.59 10.42
CA GLU A 455 -13.88 0.25 11.57
C GLU A 455 -14.80 -0.48 12.55
N GLN A 456 -15.66 -1.37 12.05
CA GLN A 456 -16.55 -2.19 12.86
C GLN A 456 -15.77 -3.18 13.72
N ASP A 457 -14.75 -3.84 13.15
CA ASP A 457 -13.90 -4.78 13.89
C ASP A 457 -13.03 -4.05 14.91
N ALA A 458 -12.48 -2.88 14.56
CA ALA A 458 -11.72 -2.06 15.49
C ALA A 458 -12.56 -1.61 16.68
N ALA A 459 -13.82 -1.24 16.46
CA ALA A 459 -14.77 -0.86 17.51
C ALA A 459 -15.17 -2.07 18.40
N ALA A 460 -15.43 -3.23 17.78
CA ALA A 460 -15.81 -4.46 18.49
C ALA A 460 -14.68 -4.98 19.40
N GLU A 461 -13.42 -4.82 18.98
CA GLU A 461 -12.24 -5.30 19.68
C GLU A 461 -11.64 -4.27 20.65
N GLN A 462 -12.20 -3.07 20.76
CA GLN A 462 -11.72 -1.97 21.64
C GLN A 462 -10.22 -1.65 21.44
N TRP A 463 -9.75 -1.63 20.21
CA TRP A 463 -8.36 -1.29 19.91
C TRP A 463 -8.06 0.15 20.28
N ALA A 464 -7.01 0.36 21.07
CA ALA A 464 -6.59 1.72 21.46
C ALA A 464 -6.12 2.50 20.22
N PRO A 465 -6.64 3.72 19.97
CA PRO A 465 -6.18 4.54 18.88
C PRO A 465 -4.72 4.95 19.09
N TRP A 466 -3.94 4.97 18.03
CA TRP A 466 -2.54 5.43 18.02
C TRP A 466 -2.42 6.95 17.87
N TYR A 467 -3.53 7.62 17.64
CA TYR A 467 -3.66 9.07 17.52
C TYR A 467 -4.38 9.65 18.74
N ASP A 468 -4.15 10.93 19.00
CA ASP A 468 -4.80 11.64 20.12
C ASP A 468 -6.16 12.20 19.71
N ARG A 469 -6.27 12.62 18.43
CA ARG A 469 -7.49 13.22 17.89
C ARG A 469 -7.66 12.83 16.43
N ILE A 470 -8.92 12.64 16.03
CA ILE A 470 -9.31 12.39 14.64
C ILE A 470 -10.14 13.56 14.11
N LEU A 471 -9.96 13.87 12.84
CA LEU A 471 -10.78 14.81 12.09
C LEU A 471 -11.26 14.09 10.82
N ASP A 472 -12.52 13.65 10.83
CA ASP A 472 -13.15 13.04 9.67
C ASP A 472 -13.81 14.13 8.83
N VAL A 473 -13.30 14.31 7.62
CA VAL A 473 -13.77 15.36 6.69
C VAL A 473 -15.24 15.18 6.34
N GLN A 474 -15.73 13.95 6.23
CA GLN A 474 -17.15 13.71 5.92
C GLN A 474 -18.06 14.07 7.09
N GLU A 475 -17.65 13.81 8.33
CA GLU A 475 -18.42 14.21 9.51
C GLU A 475 -18.49 15.73 9.63
N VAL A 476 -17.38 16.43 9.45
CA VAL A 476 -17.33 17.90 9.46
C VAL A 476 -18.28 18.49 8.43
N CYS A 477 -18.34 17.94 7.22
CA CYS A 477 -19.26 18.43 6.18
C CYS A 477 -20.73 18.12 6.46
N ARG A 478 -21.05 17.08 7.24
CA ARG A 478 -22.44 16.77 7.65
C ARG A 478 -22.96 17.70 8.73
N ASP A 479 -22.07 18.12 9.64
CA ASP A 479 -22.46 19.01 10.74
C ASP A 479 -22.70 20.46 10.31
N GLU A 480 -22.18 20.88 9.13
CA GLU A 480 -22.41 22.22 8.56
C GLU A 480 -23.62 22.28 7.59
N THR A 481 -24.21 21.14 7.20
CA THR A 481 -25.40 21.06 6.33
C THR A 481 -26.68 20.83 7.14
#